data_11b40f358634e85d293e2828f68438ab
#
_entry.id   11b40f358634e85d293e2828f68438ab
#
_cell.length_a   1.000
_cell.length_b   1.000
_cell.length_c   1.000
_cell.angle_alpha   90.00
_cell.angle_beta   90.00
_cell.angle_gamma   90.00
#
_symmetry.space_group_name_H-M   'P 1'
#
loop_
_entity.id
_entity.type
_entity.pdbx_description
1 polymer ?
#
loop_
_entity_poly.entity_id
_entity_poly.type
_entity_poly.pdbx_seq_one_letter_code
_entity_poly.pdbx_strand_id
1 'polypeptide(L)'
;IRRNYIEICNYFKLKAQFDHPKPDFDVLYKQIFGLQVRIKEHQEATREVVFKTRQIVRESTSTSRLLMQLFLNSLDLYEILLTSTNDYRKLQNTFGNKNILEKIHNYLNLLSNELVHIGISIQGGLKTTPITDISAELHALHEEYYQLRNQHLNAETLEDFMILRQIMHRISAISEETQKIYLLKSQDIKLAKSLSTGLDLEKFVQKEEKLNSKVFLENFSIKSNHFRHAVRITTALLVGYAISKIEIFHIQKTFWILITILAIMRPAYSITKHRNILRLYGTIGGAAAGLFVIYFITNPPTQFVIFLICLVLTFSLLKDKYAWSVFFMTIYIFLMFNFLKPGDFSELFIERLIDTAIAGVIVFLVSYLVLPVWEHQKNRTFMLNYILANQKYLNNIIEILQQKHIPIQDYKISRKHAVVSLANLSDNFQKMLSDPKGQQKNLENVHQFVTTSHLFTAYSASLSQYAQKNTVYREIDFENWKNKINAELSRTIAILQKQEIKKDDFAESKLTPEDLVNELLEKRKEEITENEFYDRRDPKNISHLTELKNIRELLELIYNQARDQRKIAEKVTD
;
A
#
# COMPACT_ATOMS: atom_id res chain seq x y z
N ILE A 1 -11.55 0.07 -8.04
CA ILE A 1 -10.72 0.47 -9.19
C ILE A 1 -10.69 1.99 -9.33
N ARG A 2 -11.84 2.71 -9.43
CA ARG A 2 -11.89 4.18 -9.50
C ARG A 2 -11.05 4.84 -8.41
N ARG A 3 -11.20 4.41 -7.15
CA ARG A 3 -10.44 4.98 -6.02
C ARG A 3 -8.94 4.81 -6.22
N ASN A 4 -8.47 3.68 -6.76
CA ASN A 4 -7.05 3.47 -7.08
C ASN A 4 -6.53 4.52 -8.07
N TYR A 5 -7.26 4.77 -9.16
CA TYR A 5 -6.86 5.78 -10.13
C TYR A 5 -6.86 7.19 -9.56
N ILE A 6 -7.83 7.54 -8.70
CA ILE A 6 -7.87 8.85 -8.04
C ILE A 6 -6.69 9.03 -7.09
N GLU A 7 -6.35 8.02 -6.29
CA GLU A 7 -5.21 8.12 -5.37
C GLU A 7 -3.87 8.13 -6.12
N ILE A 8 -3.74 7.39 -7.22
CA ILE A 8 -2.60 7.48 -8.13
C ILE A 8 -2.49 8.89 -8.72
N CYS A 9 -3.61 9.48 -9.13
CA CYS A 9 -3.67 10.85 -9.61
C CYS A 9 -3.19 11.86 -8.54
N ASN A 10 -3.65 11.71 -7.29
CA ASN A 10 -3.19 12.56 -6.19
C ASN A 10 -1.66 12.42 -5.98
N TYR A 11 -1.14 11.22 -6.14
CA TYR A 11 0.30 10.96 -6.08
C TYR A 11 1.06 11.67 -7.21
N PHE A 12 0.51 11.66 -8.43
CA PHE A 12 1.05 12.41 -9.57
C PHE A 12 1.11 13.91 -9.29
N LYS A 13 -0.02 14.49 -8.84
CA LYS A 13 -0.10 15.92 -8.52
C LYS A 13 0.92 16.31 -7.46
N LEU A 14 1.08 15.47 -6.45
CA LEU A 14 2.06 15.73 -5.40
C LEU A 14 3.49 15.59 -5.93
N LYS A 15 3.73 14.63 -6.83
CA LYS A 15 5.05 14.46 -7.46
C LYS A 15 5.39 15.60 -8.41
N ALA A 16 4.45 16.11 -9.16
CA ALA A 16 4.63 17.28 -9.99
C ALA A 16 5.06 18.55 -9.20
N GLN A 17 4.71 18.62 -7.89
CA GLN A 17 5.15 19.74 -7.04
C GLN A 17 6.66 19.75 -6.75
N PHE A 18 7.36 18.63 -6.93
CA PHE A 18 8.83 18.60 -6.82
C PHE A 18 9.53 19.36 -7.95
N ASP A 19 8.88 19.47 -9.09
CA ASP A 19 9.36 20.19 -10.26
C ASP A 19 8.99 21.68 -10.23
N HIS A 20 8.30 22.14 -9.16
CA HIS A 20 7.94 23.55 -8.96
C HIS A 20 9.20 24.39 -8.63
N PRO A 21 9.29 25.65 -9.02
CA PRO A 21 10.49 26.49 -8.82
C PRO A 21 10.98 26.67 -7.38
N LYS A 22 10.13 26.45 -6.37
CA LYS A 22 10.48 26.55 -4.94
C LYS A 22 9.74 25.48 -4.13
N PRO A 23 10.12 24.19 -4.23
CA PRO A 23 9.45 23.14 -3.49
C PRO A 23 9.94 23.07 -2.04
N ASP A 24 9.02 22.81 -1.11
CA ASP A 24 9.37 22.37 0.24
C ASP A 24 9.51 20.85 0.26
N PHE A 25 10.72 20.37 0.05
CA PHE A 25 11.02 18.94 -0.09
C PHE A 25 10.62 18.13 1.15
N ASP A 26 10.81 18.65 2.36
CA ASP A 26 10.56 17.89 3.59
C ASP A 26 9.05 17.66 3.82
N VAL A 27 8.24 18.67 3.51
CA VAL A 27 6.78 18.55 3.55
C VAL A 27 6.29 17.61 2.46
N LEU A 28 6.82 17.73 1.24
CA LEU A 28 6.42 16.90 0.10
C LEU A 28 6.75 15.42 0.32
N TYR A 29 7.94 15.08 0.83
CA TYR A 29 8.30 13.70 1.15
C TYR A 29 7.38 13.09 2.20
N LYS A 30 7.00 13.85 3.23
CA LYS A 30 6.07 13.41 4.27
C LYS A 30 4.67 13.11 3.73
N GLN A 31 4.18 13.98 2.83
CA GLN A 31 2.89 13.82 2.17
C GLN A 31 2.88 12.63 1.21
N ILE A 32 3.95 12.45 0.42
CA ILE A 32 4.12 11.29 -0.48
C ILE A 32 4.05 9.99 0.31
N PHE A 33 4.74 9.89 1.43
CA PHE A 33 4.73 8.68 2.25
C PHE A 33 3.32 8.34 2.76
N GLY A 34 2.60 9.33 3.29
CA GLY A 34 1.21 9.15 3.73
C GLY A 34 0.27 8.72 2.60
N LEU A 35 0.51 9.22 1.38
CA LEU A 35 -0.29 8.86 0.21
C LEU A 35 0.02 7.44 -0.29
N GLN A 36 1.28 7.01 -0.25
CA GLN A 36 1.68 5.64 -0.59
C GLN A 36 0.97 4.60 0.28
N VAL A 37 0.84 4.86 1.58
CA VAL A 37 0.09 3.98 2.50
C VAL A 37 -1.37 3.87 2.07
N ARG A 38 -2.05 4.99 1.78
CA ARG A 38 -3.45 5.00 1.34
C ARG A 38 -3.66 4.29 0.00
N ILE A 39 -2.76 4.50 -0.96
CA ILE A 39 -2.84 3.80 -2.26
C ILE A 39 -2.78 2.29 -2.04
N LYS A 40 -1.88 1.81 -1.18
CA LYS A 40 -1.77 0.38 -0.85
C LYS A 40 -3.03 -0.17 -0.21
N GLU A 41 -3.61 0.52 0.76
CA GLU A 41 -4.86 0.11 1.40
C GLU A 41 -5.99 -0.03 0.37
N HIS A 42 -6.11 0.91 -0.56
CA HIS A 42 -7.11 0.84 -1.61
C HIS A 42 -6.81 -0.24 -2.65
N GLN A 43 -5.55 -0.49 -2.98
CA GLN A 43 -5.16 -1.59 -3.87
C GLN A 43 -5.51 -2.95 -3.25
N GLU A 44 -5.24 -3.15 -1.95
CA GLU A 44 -5.60 -4.38 -1.24
C GLU A 44 -7.12 -4.58 -1.15
N ALA A 45 -7.87 -3.53 -0.80
CA ALA A 45 -9.32 -3.60 -0.78
C ALA A 45 -9.90 -3.90 -2.17
N THR A 46 -9.34 -3.31 -3.22
CA THR A 46 -9.77 -3.58 -4.61
C THR A 46 -9.39 -5.00 -5.02
N ARG A 47 -8.22 -5.48 -4.64
CA ARG A 47 -7.78 -6.86 -4.89
C ARG A 47 -8.73 -7.85 -4.25
N GLU A 48 -9.10 -7.64 -2.98
CA GLU A 48 -10.06 -8.49 -2.29
C GLU A 48 -11.39 -8.59 -3.06
N VAL A 49 -11.92 -7.47 -3.52
CA VAL A 49 -13.18 -7.45 -4.27
C VAL A 49 -13.02 -8.12 -5.64
N VAL A 50 -11.95 -7.81 -6.37
CA VAL A 50 -11.75 -8.32 -7.74
C VAL A 50 -11.45 -9.82 -7.76
N PHE A 51 -10.69 -10.34 -6.77
CA PHE A 51 -10.26 -11.74 -6.76
C PHE A 51 -11.07 -12.65 -5.83
N LYS A 52 -11.73 -12.14 -4.78
CA LYS A 52 -12.59 -12.95 -3.90
C LYS A 52 -14.00 -13.15 -4.43
N THR A 53 -14.47 -12.31 -5.35
CA THR A 53 -15.81 -12.47 -5.91
C THR A 53 -15.79 -13.69 -6.85
N ARG A 54 -16.33 -14.83 -6.40
CA ARG A 54 -16.41 -16.11 -7.17
C ARG A 54 -16.93 -15.91 -8.59
N GLN A 55 -17.85 -14.95 -8.80
CA GLN A 55 -18.40 -14.60 -10.10
C GLN A 55 -17.35 -14.03 -11.06
N ILE A 56 -16.41 -13.20 -10.57
CA ILE A 56 -15.37 -12.59 -11.42
C ILE A 56 -14.34 -13.61 -11.89
N VAL A 57 -14.06 -14.63 -11.07
CA VAL A 57 -13.02 -15.64 -11.37
C VAL A 57 -13.57 -16.85 -12.12
N ARG A 58 -14.80 -17.31 -11.80
CA ARG A 58 -15.41 -18.51 -12.43
C ARG A 58 -16.21 -18.20 -13.69
N GLU A 59 -16.96 -17.11 -13.69
CA GLU A 59 -17.65 -16.64 -14.89
C GLU A 59 -16.74 -15.63 -15.59
N SER A 60 -15.87 -16.09 -16.48
CA SER A 60 -14.96 -15.22 -17.24
C SER A 60 -15.75 -14.38 -18.26
N THR A 61 -16.61 -13.50 -17.76
CA THR A 61 -17.28 -12.51 -18.58
C THR A 61 -16.26 -11.49 -19.10
N SER A 62 -16.53 -10.91 -20.27
CA SER A 62 -15.70 -9.84 -20.85
C SER A 62 -15.47 -8.68 -19.87
N THR A 63 -16.52 -8.31 -19.13
CA THR A 63 -16.47 -7.25 -18.11
C THR A 63 -15.54 -7.61 -16.95
N SER A 64 -15.55 -8.85 -16.48
CA SER A 64 -14.67 -9.32 -15.40
C SER A 64 -13.19 -9.25 -15.81
N ARG A 65 -12.87 -9.65 -17.05
CA ARG A 65 -11.52 -9.58 -17.59
C ARG A 65 -11.05 -8.14 -17.76
N LEU A 66 -11.92 -7.26 -18.26
CA LEU A 66 -11.63 -5.83 -18.40
C LEU A 66 -11.33 -5.19 -17.05
N LEU A 67 -12.16 -5.43 -16.03
CA LEU A 67 -11.95 -4.90 -14.68
C LEU A 67 -10.64 -5.40 -14.07
N MET A 68 -10.32 -6.68 -14.29
CA MET A 68 -9.05 -7.25 -13.83
C MET A 68 -7.86 -6.62 -14.52
N GLN A 69 -7.91 -6.43 -15.84
CA GLN A 69 -6.86 -5.79 -16.61
C GLN A 69 -6.67 -4.33 -16.19
N LEU A 70 -7.75 -3.57 -16.00
CA LEU A 70 -7.70 -2.20 -15.47
C LEU A 70 -7.08 -2.15 -14.08
N PHE A 71 -7.36 -3.13 -13.23
CA PHE A 71 -6.71 -3.22 -11.92
C PHE A 71 -5.20 -3.49 -12.05
N LEU A 72 -4.79 -4.44 -12.89
CA LEU A 72 -3.38 -4.74 -13.14
C LEU A 72 -2.62 -3.52 -13.71
N ASN A 73 -3.21 -2.82 -14.67
CA ASN A 73 -2.61 -1.60 -15.22
C ASN A 73 -2.48 -0.49 -14.15
N SER A 74 -3.42 -0.41 -13.20
CA SER A 74 -3.30 0.54 -12.08
C SER A 74 -2.11 0.20 -11.16
N LEU A 75 -1.77 -1.09 -11.03
CA LEU A 75 -0.59 -1.53 -10.29
C LEU A 75 0.69 -1.20 -11.05
N ASP A 76 0.73 -1.48 -12.35
CA ASP A 76 1.88 -1.21 -13.20
C ASP A 76 2.17 0.31 -13.25
N LEU A 77 1.13 1.14 -13.41
CA LEU A 77 1.23 2.60 -13.38
C LEU A 77 1.79 3.11 -12.04
N TYR A 78 1.29 2.57 -10.93
CA TYR A 78 1.77 2.94 -9.60
C TYR A 78 3.23 2.53 -9.38
N GLU A 79 3.65 1.38 -9.92
CA GLU A 79 5.04 0.92 -9.84
C GLU A 79 5.99 1.88 -10.57
N ILE A 80 5.65 2.30 -11.80
CA ILE A 80 6.44 3.29 -12.55
C ILE A 80 6.60 4.58 -11.74
N LEU A 81 5.55 5.00 -11.04
CA LEU A 81 5.58 6.19 -10.18
C LEU A 81 6.43 6.06 -8.93
N LEU A 82 6.37 4.90 -8.27
CA LEU A 82 7.20 4.62 -7.08
C LEU A 82 8.69 4.71 -7.39
N THR A 83 9.07 4.26 -8.57
CA THR A 83 10.48 4.14 -8.98
C THR A 83 11.14 5.47 -9.33
N SER A 84 10.41 6.57 -9.36
CA SER A 84 10.93 7.90 -9.68
C SER A 84 11.53 8.61 -8.45
N THR A 85 12.55 8.03 -7.84
CA THR A 85 13.39 8.71 -6.84
C THR A 85 14.55 9.38 -7.56
N ASN A 86 14.51 10.69 -7.73
CA ASN A 86 15.56 11.49 -8.34
C ASN A 86 16.10 12.49 -7.33
N ASP A 87 17.32 12.95 -7.52
CA ASP A 87 17.85 14.10 -6.79
C ASP A 87 17.26 15.41 -7.36
N TYR A 88 16.03 15.72 -6.93
CA TYR A 88 15.33 16.91 -7.35
C TYR A 88 16.04 18.22 -6.96
N ARG A 89 16.85 18.21 -5.87
CA ARG A 89 17.64 19.39 -5.47
C ARG A 89 18.71 19.69 -6.51
N LYS A 90 19.40 18.65 -7.00
CA LYS A 90 20.42 18.78 -8.05
C LYS A 90 19.78 19.30 -9.36
N LEU A 91 18.64 18.73 -9.75
CA LEU A 91 17.89 19.18 -10.94
C LEU A 91 17.45 20.64 -10.83
N GLN A 92 16.95 21.07 -9.68
CA GLN A 92 16.56 22.47 -9.46
C GLN A 92 17.74 23.44 -9.58
N ASN A 93 18.93 23.05 -9.10
CA ASN A 93 20.11 23.89 -9.21
C ASN A 93 20.55 24.08 -10.67
N THR A 94 20.48 23.03 -11.50
CA THR A 94 20.94 23.06 -12.89
C THR A 94 19.86 23.58 -13.86
N PHE A 95 18.60 23.18 -13.67
CA PHE A 95 17.51 23.45 -14.61
C PHE A 95 16.41 24.36 -14.04
N GLY A 96 16.50 24.82 -12.79
CA GLY A 96 15.45 25.63 -12.14
C GLY A 96 15.11 26.94 -12.86
N ASN A 97 16.08 27.52 -13.56
CA ASN A 97 15.90 28.73 -14.39
C ASN A 97 15.54 28.40 -15.85
N LYS A 98 15.29 27.13 -16.18
CA LYS A 98 14.95 26.68 -17.53
C LYS A 98 13.48 26.25 -17.57
N ASN A 99 12.80 26.50 -18.69
CA ASN A 99 11.37 26.18 -18.86
C ASN A 99 11.05 24.67 -18.82
N ILE A 100 12.08 23.80 -18.90
CA ILE A 100 11.87 22.35 -19.01
C ILE A 100 11.17 21.76 -17.77
N LEU A 101 11.52 22.19 -16.55
CA LEU A 101 10.88 21.69 -15.32
C LEU A 101 9.41 22.11 -15.23
N GLU A 102 9.09 23.35 -15.65
CA GLU A 102 7.71 23.84 -15.72
C GLU A 102 6.90 23.05 -16.76
N LYS A 103 7.48 22.75 -17.92
CA LYS A 103 6.82 21.93 -18.94
C LYS A 103 6.58 20.49 -18.46
N ILE A 104 7.53 19.89 -17.76
CA ILE A 104 7.37 18.60 -17.10
C ILE A 104 6.22 18.66 -16.10
N HIS A 105 6.19 19.67 -15.23
CA HIS A 105 5.11 19.89 -14.27
C HIS A 105 3.74 19.95 -14.95
N ASN A 106 3.62 20.75 -16.00
CA ASN A 106 2.37 20.92 -16.75
C ASN A 106 1.92 19.63 -17.41
N TYR A 107 2.86 18.87 -18.00
CA TYR A 107 2.57 17.59 -18.62
C TYR A 107 2.14 16.52 -17.59
N LEU A 108 2.77 16.47 -16.42
CA LEU A 108 2.36 15.57 -15.34
C LEU A 108 0.95 15.91 -14.83
N ASN A 109 0.60 17.19 -14.74
CA ASN A 109 -0.77 17.63 -14.41
C ASN A 109 -1.78 17.23 -15.50
N LEU A 110 -1.42 17.31 -16.78
CA LEU A 110 -2.24 16.83 -17.88
C LEU A 110 -2.52 15.33 -17.73
N LEU A 111 -1.49 14.51 -17.57
CA LEU A 111 -1.65 13.07 -17.36
C LEU A 111 -2.50 12.75 -16.12
N SER A 112 -2.33 13.53 -15.06
CA SER A 112 -3.14 13.41 -13.85
C SER A 112 -4.62 13.62 -14.14
N ASN A 113 -4.98 14.63 -14.92
CA ASN A 113 -6.37 14.92 -15.29
C ASN A 113 -6.95 13.83 -16.20
N GLU A 114 -6.16 13.28 -17.12
CA GLU A 114 -6.55 12.14 -17.94
C GLU A 114 -6.84 10.89 -17.09
N LEU A 115 -6.05 10.63 -16.05
CA LEU A 115 -6.28 9.52 -15.12
C LEU A 115 -7.55 9.69 -14.28
N VAL A 116 -7.88 10.93 -13.87
CA VAL A 116 -9.18 11.23 -13.22
C VAL A 116 -10.32 10.92 -14.18
N HIS A 117 -10.22 11.38 -15.42
CA HIS A 117 -11.22 11.15 -16.46
C HIS A 117 -11.43 9.64 -16.70
N ILE A 118 -10.35 8.87 -16.80
CA ILE A 118 -10.41 7.40 -16.86
C ILE A 118 -11.13 6.84 -15.64
N GLY A 119 -10.78 7.27 -14.43
CA GLY A 119 -11.38 6.81 -13.18
C GLY A 119 -12.89 7.04 -13.10
N ILE A 120 -13.36 8.22 -13.51
CA ILE A 120 -14.78 8.58 -13.56
C ILE A 120 -15.51 7.72 -14.59
N SER A 121 -14.91 7.55 -15.76
CA SER A 121 -15.50 6.78 -16.86
C SER A 121 -15.61 5.30 -16.55
N ILE A 122 -14.66 4.73 -15.79
CA ILE A 122 -14.73 3.34 -15.30
C ILE A 122 -15.98 3.17 -14.42
N GLN A 123 -16.30 4.13 -13.56
CA GLN A 123 -17.48 4.08 -12.71
C GLN A 123 -18.79 4.17 -13.51
N GLY A 124 -18.83 5.03 -14.51
CA GLY A 124 -20.02 5.23 -15.36
C GLY A 124 -20.24 4.13 -16.41
N GLY A 125 -19.27 3.20 -16.57
CA GLY A 125 -19.32 2.20 -17.65
C GLY A 125 -19.25 2.81 -19.06
N LEU A 126 -18.81 4.08 -19.16
CA LEU A 126 -18.82 4.86 -20.40
C LEU A 126 -17.57 4.57 -21.24
N LYS A 127 -17.72 4.52 -22.55
CA LYS A 127 -16.58 4.57 -23.48
C LYS A 127 -16.02 5.99 -23.45
N THR A 128 -14.69 6.10 -23.35
CA THR A 128 -14.02 7.40 -23.30
C THR A 128 -12.84 7.43 -24.24
N THR A 129 -12.65 8.60 -24.82
CA THR A 129 -11.45 8.98 -25.57
C THR A 129 -10.62 9.93 -24.71
N PRO A 130 -9.31 10.06 -24.94
CA PRO A 130 -8.51 11.08 -24.29
C PRO A 130 -9.12 12.49 -24.52
N ILE A 131 -9.04 13.34 -23.52
CA ILE A 131 -9.49 14.74 -23.61
C ILE A 131 -8.46 15.52 -24.43
N THR A 132 -7.17 15.19 -24.25
CA THR A 132 -6.04 15.87 -24.87
C THR A 132 -5.24 14.86 -25.72
N ASP A 133 -4.59 15.31 -26.77
CA ASP A 133 -3.65 14.48 -27.51
C ASP A 133 -2.35 14.29 -26.71
N ILE A 134 -2.36 13.22 -25.86
CA ILE A 134 -1.24 12.86 -25.00
C ILE A 134 0.05 12.65 -25.82
N SER A 135 -0.06 12.14 -27.06
CA SER A 135 1.10 11.87 -27.91
C SER A 135 1.72 13.15 -28.43
N ALA A 136 0.92 14.10 -28.88
CA ALA A 136 1.40 15.38 -29.40
C ALA A 136 2.08 16.20 -28.28
N GLU A 137 1.50 16.26 -27.11
CA GLU A 137 2.07 16.95 -25.96
C GLU A 137 3.38 16.30 -25.47
N LEU A 138 3.45 14.95 -25.49
CA LEU A 138 4.68 14.23 -25.17
C LEU A 138 5.79 14.56 -26.18
N HIS A 139 5.44 14.60 -27.47
CA HIS A 139 6.39 14.94 -28.53
C HIS A 139 6.93 16.37 -28.36
N ALA A 140 6.08 17.33 -28.07
CA ALA A 140 6.48 18.72 -27.81
C ALA A 140 7.43 18.81 -26.60
N LEU A 141 7.19 18.04 -25.54
CA LEU A 141 8.07 17.99 -24.38
C LEU A 141 9.44 17.37 -24.74
N HIS A 142 9.48 16.33 -25.58
CA HIS A 142 10.73 15.75 -26.06
C HIS A 142 11.53 16.70 -26.94
N GLU A 143 10.88 17.46 -27.81
CA GLU A 143 11.54 18.46 -28.64
C GLU A 143 12.25 19.51 -27.78
N GLU A 144 11.57 20.03 -26.75
CA GLU A 144 12.15 20.99 -25.80
C GLU A 144 13.35 20.42 -25.06
N TYR A 145 13.26 19.16 -24.61
CA TYR A 145 14.38 18.46 -23.98
C TYR A 145 15.57 18.37 -24.93
N TYR A 146 15.37 18.01 -26.21
CA TYR A 146 16.46 17.90 -27.19
C TYR A 146 17.06 19.25 -27.53
N GLN A 147 16.26 20.30 -27.63
CA GLN A 147 16.76 21.65 -27.85
C GLN A 147 17.62 22.12 -26.67
N LEU A 148 17.14 21.95 -25.44
CA LEU A 148 17.88 22.30 -24.23
C LEU A 148 19.20 21.53 -24.14
N ARG A 149 19.18 20.24 -24.43
CA ARG A 149 20.36 19.37 -24.43
C ARG A 149 21.39 19.85 -25.46
N ASN A 150 20.97 20.16 -26.68
CA ASN A 150 21.87 20.60 -27.74
C ASN A 150 22.57 21.92 -27.42
N GLN A 151 21.93 22.79 -26.64
CA GLN A 151 22.44 24.10 -26.27
C GLN A 151 23.36 24.07 -25.04
N HIS A 152 23.11 23.17 -24.08
CA HIS A 152 23.71 23.25 -22.74
C HIS A 152 24.43 21.99 -22.28
N LEU A 153 24.53 20.94 -23.10
CA LEU A 153 25.28 19.74 -22.74
C LEU A 153 26.77 20.02 -22.79
N ASN A 154 27.44 19.85 -21.65
CA ASN A 154 28.90 19.88 -21.49
C ASN A 154 29.33 18.80 -20.48
N ALA A 155 30.63 18.68 -20.22
CA ALA A 155 31.17 17.69 -19.29
C ALA A 155 30.62 17.84 -17.86
N GLU A 156 30.39 19.08 -17.40
CA GLU A 156 29.88 19.37 -16.06
C GLU A 156 28.38 19.03 -15.92
N THR A 157 27.59 19.30 -16.96
CA THR A 157 26.12 19.09 -16.97
C THR A 157 25.72 17.70 -17.45
N LEU A 158 26.65 16.86 -17.89
CA LEU A 158 26.37 15.53 -18.45
C LEU A 158 25.50 14.68 -17.51
N GLU A 159 25.90 14.61 -16.23
CA GLU A 159 25.17 13.81 -15.24
C GLU A 159 23.75 14.33 -14.98
N ASP A 160 23.56 15.64 -14.97
CA ASP A 160 22.25 16.25 -14.77
C ASP A 160 21.32 16.00 -15.98
N PHE A 161 21.87 16.03 -17.20
CA PHE A 161 21.13 15.62 -18.40
C PHE A 161 20.82 14.11 -18.43
N MET A 162 21.66 13.26 -17.83
CA MET A 162 21.34 11.84 -17.66
C MET A 162 20.15 11.65 -16.72
N ILE A 163 20.09 12.39 -15.61
CA ILE A 163 18.94 12.38 -14.68
C ILE A 163 17.67 12.89 -15.39
N LEU A 164 17.76 14.03 -16.08
CA LEU A 164 16.63 14.60 -16.82
C LEU A 164 16.12 13.63 -17.89
N ARG A 165 17.02 12.95 -18.62
CA ARG A 165 16.65 11.92 -19.58
C ARG A 165 15.90 10.76 -18.93
N GLN A 166 16.30 10.34 -17.73
CA GLN A 166 15.62 9.30 -16.99
C GLN A 166 14.18 9.71 -16.64
N ILE A 167 13.97 10.97 -16.26
CA ILE A 167 12.63 11.53 -16.03
C ILE A 167 11.81 11.48 -17.32
N MET A 168 12.35 11.94 -18.44
CA MET A 168 11.69 11.92 -19.74
C MET A 168 11.28 10.51 -20.16
N HIS A 169 12.16 9.53 -19.96
CA HIS A 169 11.85 8.12 -20.26
C HIS A 169 10.70 7.59 -19.39
N ARG A 170 10.66 7.94 -18.10
CA ARG A 170 9.56 7.55 -17.20
C ARG A 170 8.24 8.21 -17.59
N ILE A 171 8.27 9.48 -17.93
CA ILE A 171 7.10 10.21 -18.43
C ILE A 171 6.54 9.51 -19.67
N SER A 172 7.41 9.09 -20.60
CA SER A 172 7.00 8.33 -21.80
C SER A 172 6.34 7.01 -21.42
N ALA A 173 6.92 6.25 -20.49
CA ALA A 173 6.34 4.98 -20.01
C ALA A 173 4.96 5.18 -19.37
N ILE A 174 4.77 6.22 -18.57
CA ILE A 174 3.49 6.57 -17.96
C ILE A 174 2.46 6.93 -19.03
N SER A 175 2.88 7.71 -20.05
CA SER A 175 2.01 8.10 -21.17
C SER A 175 1.54 6.89 -21.96
N GLU A 176 2.44 5.95 -22.24
CA GLU A 176 2.11 4.69 -22.91
C GLU A 176 1.11 3.85 -22.10
N GLU A 177 1.33 3.71 -20.79
CA GLU A 177 0.39 2.97 -19.93
C GLU A 177 -0.98 3.66 -19.86
N THR A 178 -1.02 4.99 -19.82
CA THR A 178 -2.26 5.75 -19.85
C THR A 178 -3.00 5.55 -21.18
N GLN A 179 -2.30 5.58 -22.31
CA GLN A 179 -2.88 5.31 -23.63
C GLN A 179 -3.38 3.86 -23.75
N LYS A 180 -2.65 2.87 -23.23
CA LYS A 180 -3.09 1.47 -23.21
C LYS A 180 -4.42 1.31 -22.47
N ILE A 181 -4.66 2.07 -21.39
CA ILE A 181 -5.91 2.04 -20.65
C ILE A 181 -7.08 2.54 -21.54
N TYR A 182 -6.88 3.61 -22.31
CA TYR A 182 -7.87 4.08 -23.27
C TYR A 182 -8.17 3.05 -24.35
N LEU A 183 -7.14 2.41 -24.91
CA LEU A 183 -7.29 1.35 -25.91
C LEU A 183 -8.06 0.13 -25.38
N LEU A 184 -7.79 -0.30 -24.13
CA LEU A 184 -8.51 -1.39 -23.49
C LEU A 184 -9.99 -1.10 -23.34
N LYS A 185 -10.35 0.16 -23.16
CA LYS A 185 -11.73 0.60 -22.95
C LYS A 185 -12.48 0.89 -24.24
N SER A 186 -11.76 1.24 -25.32
CA SER A 186 -12.33 1.61 -26.62
C SER A 186 -12.51 0.44 -27.58
N GLN A 187 -11.73 -0.63 -27.43
CA GLN A 187 -11.77 -1.78 -28.33
C GLN A 187 -12.45 -3.00 -27.70
N ASP A 188 -13.19 -3.71 -28.55
CA ASP A 188 -13.98 -4.89 -28.24
C ASP A 188 -13.20 -6.02 -27.53
N ILE A 189 -13.97 -6.82 -26.81
CA ILE A 189 -13.76 -8.12 -26.17
C ILE A 189 -12.63 -9.00 -26.75
N LYS A 190 -12.28 -8.85 -28.05
CA LYS A 190 -11.22 -9.62 -28.72
C LYS A 190 -9.81 -9.25 -28.23
N LEU A 191 -9.52 -7.97 -27.97
CA LEU A 191 -8.20 -7.53 -27.49
C LEU A 191 -7.97 -7.91 -26.03
N ALA A 192 -9.01 -7.81 -25.20
CA ALA A 192 -8.97 -8.28 -23.80
C ALA A 192 -8.74 -9.80 -23.73
N LYS A 193 -9.19 -10.54 -24.75
CA LYS A 193 -8.98 -11.98 -24.86
C LYS A 193 -7.54 -12.34 -25.23
N SER A 194 -6.91 -11.60 -26.13
CA SER A 194 -5.51 -11.84 -26.54
C SER A 194 -4.50 -11.46 -25.45
N LEU A 195 -4.77 -10.43 -24.65
CA LEU A 195 -3.92 -10.00 -23.55
C LEU A 195 -4.04 -10.90 -22.30
N SER A 196 -5.15 -11.64 -22.17
CA SER A 196 -5.36 -12.57 -21.04
C SER A 196 -4.91 -14.01 -21.34
N THR A 197 -4.58 -14.37 -22.58
CA THR A 197 -4.25 -15.73 -23.01
C THR A 197 -2.90 -16.25 -22.51
N GLY A 198 -2.17 -15.52 -21.68
CA GLY A 198 -0.91 -15.97 -21.06
C GLY A 198 -0.92 -15.99 -19.54
N LEU A 199 -2.02 -15.59 -18.89
CA LEU A 199 -2.09 -15.48 -17.44
C LEU A 199 -2.98 -16.58 -16.86
N ASP A 200 -2.38 -17.52 -16.16
CA ASP A 200 -3.10 -18.50 -15.35
C ASP A 200 -3.63 -17.78 -14.08
N LEU A 201 -4.86 -17.27 -14.22
CA LEU A 201 -5.51 -16.44 -13.20
C LEU A 201 -5.76 -17.20 -11.90
N GLU A 202 -5.83 -18.53 -11.95
CA GLU A 202 -6.01 -19.36 -10.74
C GLU A 202 -4.82 -19.28 -9.78
N LYS A 203 -3.60 -19.03 -10.29
CA LYS A 203 -2.41 -18.86 -9.44
C LYS A 203 -2.35 -17.50 -8.73
N PHE A 204 -3.13 -16.52 -9.18
CA PHE A 204 -3.27 -15.22 -8.50
C PHE A 204 -4.32 -15.23 -7.39
N VAL A 205 -5.20 -16.23 -7.37
CA VAL A 205 -6.18 -16.44 -6.29
C VAL A 205 -5.50 -17.20 -5.17
N GLN A 206 -5.59 -16.69 -3.94
CA GLN A 206 -5.22 -17.51 -2.78
C GLN A 206 -6.10 -18.75 -2.79
N LYS A 207 -5.49 -19.95 -2.80
CA LYS A 207 -6.23 -21.18 -2.57
C LYS A 207 -6.95 -21.02 -1.24
N GLU A 208 -8.28 -21.08 -1.26
CA GLU A 208 -9.05 -21.19 -0.03
C GLU A 208 -8.49 -22.43 0.68
N GLU A 209 -7.90 -22.25 1.84
CA GLU A 209 -7.60 -23.37 2.72
C GLU A 209 -8.93 -24.05 3.01
N LYS A 210 -9.13 -25.24 2.45
CA LYS A 210 -10.30 -26.05 2.76
C LYS A 210 -10.29 -26.26 4.26
N LEU A 211 -11.37 -25.89 4.93
CA LEU A 211 -11.58 -26.15 6.35
C LEU A 211 -11.39 -27.65 6.59
N ASN A 212 -10.22 -28.01 7.04
CA ASN A 212 -9.86 -29.39 7.37
C ASN A 212 -9.82 -29.52 8.89
N SER A 213 -10.23 -30.65 9.44
CA SER A 213 -10.16 -30.93 10.87
C SER A 213 -8.76 -30.73 11.46
N LYS A 214 -7.71 -30.92 10.66
CA LYS A 214 -6.33 -30.63 11.04
C LYS A 214 -6.09 -29.15 11.32
N VAL A 215 -6.60 -28.24 10.48
CA VAL A 215 -6.49 -26.78 10.66
C VAL A 215 -7.20 -26.34 11.95
N PHE A 216 -8.33 -26.98 12.28
CA PHE A 216 -9.03 -26.72 13.53
C PHE A 216 -8.19 -27.14 14.74
N LEU A 217 -7.61 -28.35 14.73
CA LEU A 217 -6.77 -28.86 15.82
C LEU A 217 -5.47 -28.08 16.00
N GLU A 218 -4.84 -27.64 14.90
CA GLU A 218 -3.64 -26.77 14.92
C GLU A 218 -3.92 -25.40 15.55
N ASN A 219 -5.13 -24.88 15.35
CA ASN A 219 -5.58 -23.63 15.97
C ASN A 219 -6.00 -23.79 17.45
N PHE A 220 -6.16 -25.00 17.97
CA PHE A 220 -6.53 -25.27 19.36
C PHE A 220 -5.30 -25.22 20.28
N SER A 221 -4.57 -24.11 20.22
CA SER A 221 -3.35 -23.88 21.00
C SER A 221 -3.33 -22.45 21.56
N ILE A 222 -2.80 -22.29 22.77
CA ILE A 222 -2.57 -20.97 23.39
C ILE A 222 -1.70 -20.06 22.53
N LYS A 223 -0.89 -20.61 21.63
CA LYS A 223 -0.09 -19.85 20.66
C LYS A 223 -0.95 -19.27 19.51
N SER A 224 -2.10 -19.87 19.22
CA SER A 224 -3.01 -19.39 18.16
C SER A 224 -3.74 -18.11 18.59
N ASN A 225 -3.69 -17.10 17.71
CA ASN A 225 -4.43 -15.86 17.91
C ASN A 225 -5.96 -16.07 17.92
N HIS A 226 -6.44 -17.06 17.16
CA HIS A 226 -7.86 -17.42 17.12
C HIS A 226 -8.32 -18.03 18.43
N PHE A 227 -7.53 -18.93 19.01
CA PHE A 227 -7.82 -19.52 20.32
C PHE A 227 -7.80 -18.48 21.43
N ARG A 228 -6.77 -17.61 21.47
CA ARG A 228 -6.70 -16.51 22.44
C ARG A 228 -7.90 -15.56 22.33
N HIS A 229 -8.36 -15.29 21.11
CA HIS A 229 -9.55 -14.46 20.91
C HIS A 229 -10.81 -15.17 21.39
N ALA A 230 -10.98 -16.47 21.11
CA ALA A 230 -12.10 -17.25 21.59
C ALA A 230 -12.17 -17.26 23.13
N VAL A 231 -11.04 -17.48 23.80
CA VAL A 231 -10.96 -17.43 25.27
C VAL A 231 -11.35 -16.05 25.79
N ARG A 232 -10.81 -14.97 25.21
CA ARG A 232 -11.15 -13.60 25.61
C ARG A 232 -12.64 -13.28 25.47
N ILE A 233 -13.24 -13.63 24.33
CA ILE A 233 -14.66 -13.33 24.09
C ILE A 233 -15.55 -14.14 25.04
N THR A 234 -15.21 -15.41 25.27
CA THR A 234 -15.94 -16.26 26.23
C THR A 234 -15.83 -15.70 27.66
N THR A 235 -14.62 -15.34 28.09
CA THR A 235 -14.41 -14.73 29.42
C THR A 235 -15.19 -13.42 29.55
N ALA A 236 -15.15 -12.55 28.54
CA ALA A 236 -15.89 -11.29 28.58
C ALA A 236 -17.42 -11.51 28.65
N LEU A 237 -17.94 -12.48 27.92
CA LEU A 237 -19.36 -12.86 27.96
C LEU A 237 -19.76 -13.43 29.32
N LEU A 238 -18.94 -14.31 29.91
CA LEU A 238 -19.20 -14.88 31.23
C LEU A 238 -19.18 -13.79 32.32
N VAL A 239 -18.20 -12.89 32.28
CA VAL A 239 -18.12 -11.75 33.21
C VAL A 239 -19.32 -10.80 33.02
N GLY A 240 -19.64 -10.47 31.75
CA GLY A 240 -20.81 -9.64 31.43
C GLY A 240 -22.12 -10.29 31.92
N TYR A 241 -22.28 -11.59 31.75
CA TYR A 241 -23.42 -12.34 32.25
C TYR A 241 -23.49 -12.33 33.79
N ALA A 242 -22.36 -12.58 34.47
CA ALA A 242 -22.30 -12.56 35.93
C ALA A 242 -22.65 -11.18 36.50
N ILE A 243 -22.08 -10.09 35.92
CA ILE A 243 -22.37 -8.71 36.36
C ILE A 243 -23.85 -8.37 36.12
N SER A 244 -24.45 -8.81 35.04
CA SER A 244 -25.85 -8.56 34.75
C SER A 244 -26.84 -9.23 35.70
N LYS A 245 -26.37 -10.19 36.49
CA LYS A 245 -27.16 -10.87 37.56
C LYS A 245 -27.06 -10.19 38.92
N ILE A 246 -26.19 -9.21 39.06
CA ILE A 246 -26.06 -8.45 40.32
C ILE A 246 -27.16 -7.39 40.37
N GLU A 247 -28.09 -7.49 41.33
CA GLU A 247 -29.26 -6.63 41.46
C GLU A 247 -28.94 -5.12 41.67
N ILE A 248 -27.73 -4.83 42.17
CA ILE A 248 -27.25 -3.46 42.45
C ILE A 248 -27.26 -2.56 41.21
N PHE A 249 -27.04 -3.16 40.01
CA PHE A 249 -26.96 -2.40 38.78
C PHE A 249 -28.31 -2.20 38.06
N HIS A 250 -29.43 -2.70 38.59
CA HIS A 250 -30.79 -2.60 38.01
C HIS A 250 -30.85 -2.97 36.52
N ILE A 251 -30.01 -3.92 36.09
CA ILE A 251 -29.89 -4.32 34.70
C ILE A 251 -31.03 -5.27 34.34
N GLN A 252 -32.12 -4.72 33.82
CA GLN A 252 -33.29 -5.52 33.44
C GLN A 252 -33.07 -6.41 32.20
N LYS A 253 -32.07 -6.08 31.35
CA LYS A 253 -31.88 -6.72 30.03
C LYS A 253 -30.45 -7.18 29.80
N THR A 254 -30.03 -8.28 30.40
CA THR A 254 -28.72 -8.93 30.29
C THR A 254 -28.17 -9.02 28.86
N PHE A 255 -29.04 -9.27 27.88
CA PHE A 255 -28.61 -9.49 26.50
C PHE A 255 -27.97 -8.26 25.85
N TRP A 256 -28.25 -7.05 26.31
CA TRP A 256 -27.65 -5.82 25.73
C TRP A 256 -26.16 -5.71 26.01
N ILE A 257 -25.74 -6.03 27.23
CA ILE A 257 -24.32 -6.08 27.58
C ILE A 257 -23.61 -7.13 26.71
N LEU A 258 -24.19 -8.32 26.58
CA LEU A 258 -23.61 -9.42 25.81
C LEU A 258 -23.48 -9.09 24.31
N ILE A 259 -24.54 -8.53 23.71
CA ILE A 259 -24.50 -8.09 22.30
C ILE A 259 -23.46 -6.97 22.10
N THR A 260 -23.33 -6.06 23.07
CA THR A 260 -22.38 -4.97 22.99
C THR A 260 -20.95 -5.50 23.09
N ILE A 261 -20.65 -6.48 23.97
CA ILE A 261 -19.36 -7.17 24.05
C ILE A 261 -19.02 -7.83 22.70
N LEU A 262 -19.95 -8.62 22.13
CA LEU A 262 -19.78 -9.27 20.82
C LEU A 262 -19.51 -8.27 19.68
N ALA A 263 -20.20 -7.14 19.69
CA ALA A 263 -20.04 -6.13 18.66
C ALA A 263 -18.71 -5.39 18.71
N ILE A 264 -18.16 -5.16 19.93
CA ILE A 264 -16.93 -4.41 20.15
C ILE A 264 -15.70 -5.30 20.00
N MET A 265 -15.71 -6.49 20.59
CA MET A 265 -14.52 -7.35 20.72
C MET A 265 -14.04 -7.88 19.37
N ARG A 266 -12.75 -7.69 19.10
CA ARG A 266 -12.06 -8.13 17.89
C ARG A 266 -10.73 -8.83 18.25
N PRO A 267 -10.14 -9.63 17.34
CA PRO A 267 -8.89 -10.33 17.62
C PRO A 267 -7.73 -9.42 18.03
N ALA A 268 -7.58 -8.25 17.39
CA ALA A 268 -6.54 -7.28 17.74
C ALA A 268 -7.02 -6.28 18.80
N TYR A 269 -6.16 -5.99 19.79
CA TYR A 269 -6.44 -5.01 20.84
C TYR A 269 -6.71 -3.60 20.27
N SER A 270 -5.89 -3.18 19.32
CA SER A 270 -6.00 -1.86 18.67
C SER A 270 -7.37 -1.64 18.04
N ILE A 271 -7.88 -2.64 17.31
CA ILE A 271 -9.20 -2.60 16.67
C ILE A 271 -10.31 -2.60 17.73
N THR A 272 -10.17 -3.41 18.78
CA THR A 272 -11.14 -3.49 19.89
C THR A 272 -11.24 -2.15 20.60
N LYS A 273 -10.10 -1.53 20.96
CA LYS A 273 -10.04 -0.21 21.60
C LYS A 273 -10.73 0.86 20.75
N HIS A 274 -10.39 0.91 19.46
CA HIS A 274 -10.98 1.88 18.53
C HIS A 274 -12.49 1.70 18.40
N ARG A 275 -12.98 0.47 18.24
CA ARG A 275 -14.42 0.17 18.17
C ARG A 275 -15.14 0.49 19.46
N ASN A 276 -14.51 0.27 20.62
CA ASN A 276 -15.10 0.60 21.93
C ASN A 276 -15.36 2.11 22.05
N ILE A 277 -14.37 2.92 21.68
CA ILE A 277 -14.49 4.39 21.68
C ILE A 277 -15.58 4.86 20.70
N LEU A 278 -15.56 4.35 19.47
CA LEU A 278 -16.56 4.71 18.46
C LEU A 278 -17.98 4.32 18.85
N ARG A 279 -18.13 3.17 19.55
CA ARG A 279 -19.43 2.74 20.06
C ARG A 279 -19.93 3.67 21.15
N LEU A 280 -19.07 4.09 22.06
CA LEU A 280 -19.44 5.03 23.13
C LEU A 280 -19.92 6.35 22.53
N TYR A 281 -19.14 6.95 21.63
CA TYR A 281 -19.55 8.20 20.95
C TYR A 281 -20.84 8.06 20.14
N GLY A 282 -20.96 6.97 19.38
CA GLY A 282 -22.16 6.69 18.58
C GLY A 282 -23.40 6.50 19.46
N THR A 283 -23.27 5.81 20.60
CA THR A 283 -24.37 5.59 21.55
C THR A 283 -24.78 6.90 22.24
N ILE A 284 -23.84 7.70 22.75
CA ILE A 284 -24.16 8.98 23.39
C ILE A 284 -24.83 9.93 22.40
N GLY A 285 -24.25 10.13 21.22
CA GLY A 285 -24.81 11.02 20.21
C GLY A 285 -26.15 10.53 19.69
N GLY A 286 -26.28 9.22 19.42
CA GLY A 286 -27.53 8.60 18.96
C GLY A 286 -28.62 8.64 20.02
N ALA A 287 -28.27 8.49 21.31
CA ALA A 287 -29.21 8.60 22.40
C ALA A 287 -29.76 10.03 22.55
N ALA A 288 -28.90 11.04 22.50
CA ALA A 288 -29.30 12.45 22.54
C ALA A 288 -30.22 12.80 21.33
N ALA A 289 -29.84 12.38 20.12
CA ALA A 289 -30.65 12.59 18.92
C ALA A 289 -31.98 11.83 18.97
N GLY A 290 -31.99 10.60 19.48
CA GLY A 290 -33.20 9.80 19.64
C GLY A 290 -34.18 10.44 20.61
N LEU A 291 -33.72 10.95 21.75
CA LEU A 291 -34.55 11.73 22.69
C LEU A 291 -35.10 12.99 22.03
N PHE A 292 -34.27 13.72 21.28
CA PHE A 292 -34.72 14.90 20.55
C PHE A 292 -35.85 14.56 19.58
N VAL A 293 -35.72 13.49 18.81
CA VAL A 293 -36.74 13.04 17.87
C VAL A 293 -38.04 12.67 18.59
N ILE A 294 -37.97 11.92 19.70
CA ILE A 294 -39.14 11.49 20.46
C ILE A 294 -39.85 12.69 21.09
N TYR A 295 -39.11 13.68 21.63
CA TYR A 295 -39.69 14.84 22.30
C TYR A 295 -40.30 15.85 21.33
N PHE A 296 -39.66 16.16 20.22
CA PHE A 296 -40.12 17.18 19.27
C PHE A 296 -41.05 16.66 18.17
N ILE A 297 -40.98 15.39 17.82
CA ILE A 297 -41.76 14.78 16.74
C ILE A 297 -42.77 13.83 17.37
N THR A 298 -43.93 14.34 17.71
CA THR A 298 -45.00 13.56 18.37
C THR A 298 -45.87 12.74 17.40
N ASN A 299 -45.77 12.99 16.07
CA ASN A 299 -46.56 12.31 15.04
C ASN A 299 -46.02 10.89 14.78
N PRO A 300 -46.75 9.79 15.10
CA PRO A 300 -46.29 8.42 14.94
C PRO A 300 -45.91 8.01 13.51
N PRO A 301 -46.64 8.37 12.44
CA PRO A 301 -46.21 8.10 11.07
C PRO A 301 -44.84 8.70 10.73
N THR A 302 -44.55 9.93 11.18
CA THR A 302 -43.27 10.60 10.94
C THR A 302 -42.16 9.90 11.70
N GLN A 303 -42.38 9.53 12.96
CA GLN A 303 -41.43 8.72 13.73
C GLN A 303 -41.13 7.39 13.05
N PHE A 304 -42.12 6.73 12.46
CA PHE A 304 -41.93 5.47 11.73
C PHE A 304 -41.10 5.63 10.47
N VAL A 305 -41.25 6.72 9.73
CA VAL A 305 -40.42 7.03 8.56
C VAL A 305 -38.96 7.25 9.01
N ILE A 306 -38.73 8.02 10.09
CA ILE A 306 -37.37 8.23 10.64
C ILE A 306 -36.77 6.91 11.11
N PHE A 307 -37.54 6.04 11.76
CA PHE A 307 -37.12 4.70 12.16
C PHE A 307 -36.61 3.89 10.96
N LEU A 308 -37.35 3.85 9.84
CA LEU A 308 -36.97 3.13 8.63
C LEU A 308 -35.67 3.71 8.01
N ILE A 309 -35.55 5.03 7.94
CA ILE A 309 -34.36 5.69 7.42
C ILE A 309 -33.14 5.34 8.30
N CYS A 310 -33.26 5.44 9.63
CA CYS A 310 -32.19 5.10 10.56
C CYS A 310 -31.81 3.62 10.49
N LEU A 311 -32.76 2.72 10.30
CA LEU A 311 -32.53 1.30 10.10
C LEU A 311 -31.66 1.05 8.85
N VAL A 312 -32.03 1.63 7.71
CA VAL A 312 -31.28 1.51 6.45
C VAL A 312 -29.87 2.09 6.60
N LEU A 313 -29.74 3.29 7.19
CA LEU A 313 -28.44 3.93 7.39
C LEU A 313 -27.53 3.14 8.32
N THR A 314 -28.09 2.49 9.35
CA THR A 314 -27.33 1.63 10.26
C THR A 314 -26.60 0.52 9.51
N PHE A 315 -27.29 -0.26 8.70
CA PHE A 315 -26.71 -1.38 7.98
C PHE A 315 -25.82 -0.92 6.80
N SER A 316 -26.19 0.19 6.16
CA SER A 316 -25.39 0.77 5.07
C SER A 316 -24.01 1.25 5.54
N LEU A 317 -23.92 1.83 6.74
CA LEU A 317 -22.70 2.42 7.30
C LEU A 317 -21.91 1.47 8.20
N LEU A 318 -22.40 0.28 8.49
CA LEU A 318 -21.84 -0.66 9.45
C LEU A 318 -20.36 -1.03 9.14
N LYS A 319 -20.02 -1.13 7.85
CA LYS A 319 -18.69 -1.52 7.41
C LYS A 319 -17.73 -0.33 7.34
N ASP A 320 -18.17 0.79 6.80
CA ASP A 320 -17.30 1.92 6.43
C ASP A 320 -17.19 2.98 7.52
N LYS A 321 -18.29 3.26 8.23
CA LYS A 321 -18.39 4.33 9.24
C LYS A 321 -19.08 3.85 10.50
N TYR A 322 -18.39 3.01 11.26
CA TYR A 322 -18.96 2.33 12.44
C TYR A 322 -19.61 3.25 13.47
N ALA A 323 -19.03 4.43 13.79
CA ALA A 323 -19.61 5.38 14.75
C ALA A 323 -20.99 5.88 14.30
N TRP A 324 -21.13 6.24 13.01
CA TRP A 324 -22.39 6.67 12.44
C TRP A 324 -23.43 5.54 12.38
N SER A 325 -22.97 4.32 12.08
CA SER A 325 -23.86 3.15 12.15
C SER A 325 -24.42 2.97 13.56
N VAL A 326 -23.59 3.06 14.60
CA VAL A 326 -24.03 2.98 16.02
C VAL A 326 -24.95 4.14 16.39
N PHE A 327 -24.68 5.35 15.89
CA PHE A 327 -25.53 6.53 16.09
C PHE A 327 -26.96 6.26 15.57
N PHE A 328 -27.11 5.87 14.32
CA PHE A 328 -28.41 5.57 13.75
C PHE A 328 -29.05 4.32 14.38
N MET A 329 -28.22 3.33 14.76
CA MET A 329 -28.67 2.15 15.49
C MET A 329 -29.34 2.53 16.80
N THR A 330 -28.76 3.45 17.55
CA THR A 330 -29.31 3.89 18.83
C THR A 330 -30.62 4.63 18.65
N ILE A 331 -30.71 5.50 17.62
CA ILE A 331 -31.96 6.22 17.31
C ILE A 331 -33.09 5.25 16.97
N TYR A 332 -32.87 4.30 16.03
CA TYR A 332 -33.96 3.40 15.64
C TYR A 332 -34.39 2.48 16.78
N ILE A 333 -33.44 2.07 17.65
CA ILE A 333 -33.79 1.26 18.84
C ILE A 333 -34.66 2.06 19.79
N PHE A 334 -34.38 3.34 20.05
CA PHE A 334 -35.18 4.19 20.92
C PHE A 334 -36.60 4.40 20.34
N LEU A 335 -36.72 4.66 19.04
CA LEU A 335 -38.00 4.77 18.39
C LEU A 335 -38.78 3.45 18.46
N MET A 336 -38.11 2.31 18.25
CA MET A 336 -38.74 0.99 18.36
C MET A 336 -39.32 0.76 19.77
N PHE A 337 -38.56 1.09 20.83
CA PHE A 337 -39.08 0.94 22.20
C PHE A 337 -40.16 1.94 22.54
N ASN A 338 -40.10 3.17 22.02
CA ASN A 338 -41.17 4.16 22.18
C ASN A 338 -42.50 3.70 21.54
N PHE A 339 -42.43 2.96 20.42
CA PHE A 339 -43.64 2.33 19.84
C PHE A 339 -44.21 1.18 20.69
N LEU A 340 -43.31 0.41 21.38
CA LEU A 340 -43.74 -0.73 22.19
C LEU A 340 -44.22 -0.33 23.57
N LYS A 341 -43.61 0.68 24.20
CA LYS A 341 -43.94 1.21 25.50
C LYS A 341 -43.79 2.74 25.52
N PRO A 342 -44.85 3.47 25.14
CA PRO A 342 -44.84 4.93 25.19
C PRO A 342 -44.66 5.44 26.63
N GLY A 343 -43.72 6.35 26.87
CA GLY A 343 -43.49 7.02 28.15
C GLY A 343 -42.25 6.59 28.96
N ASP A 344 -41.72 5.39 28.77
CA ASP A 344 -40.58 4.85 29.55
C ASP A 344 -39.20 5.16 28.93
N PHE A 345 -39.10 6.17 28.06
CA PHE A 345 -37.88 6.43 27.27
C PHE A 345 -36.70 7.00 28.09
N SER A 346 -36.93 7.69 29.21
CA SER A 346 -35.87 8.21 30.07
C SER A 346 -35.11 7.08 30.79
N GLU A 347 -35.83 6.06 31.22
CA GLU A 347 -35.24 4.89 31.85
C GLU A 347 -34.40 4.08 30.84
N LEU A 348 -34.92 3.86 29.66
CA LEU A 348 -34.21 3.21 28.55
C LEU A 348 -32.94 3.93 28.12
N PHE A 349 -32.93 5.28 28.18
CA PHE A 349 -31.75 6.08 27.85
C PHE A 349 -30.61 5.79 28.83
N ILE A 350 -30.90 5.85 30.12
CA ILE A 350 -29.92 5.62 31.20
C ILE A 350 -29.43 4.18 31.14
N GLU A 351 -30.32 3.20 31.00
CA GLU A 351 -29.96 1.78 30.85
C GLU A 351 -28.97 1.56 29.69
N ARG A 352 -29.23 2.15 28.51
CA ARG A 352 -28.37 2.01 27.34
C ARG A 352 -26.96 2.58 27.53
N LEU A 353 -26.85 3.72 28.18
CA LEU A 353 -25.55 4.32 28.50
C LEU A 353 -24.77 3.44 29.49
N ILE A 354 -25.45 2.97 30.53
CA ILE A 354 -24.86 2.09 31.56
C ILE A 354 -24.41 0.77 30.93
N ASP A 355 -25.27 0.11 30.17
CA ASP A 355 -24.96 -1.16 29.49
C ASP A 355 -23.73 -1.02 28.56
N THR A 356 -23.69 0.07 27.78
CA THR A 356 -22.58 0.32 26.88
C THR A 356 -21.28 0.63 27.64
N ALA A 357 -21.36 1.40 28.73
CA ALA A 357 -20.22 1.71 29.58
C ALA A 357 -19.67 0.45 30.28
N ILE A 358 -20.54 -0.36 30.90
CA ILE A 358 -20.17 -1.63 31.55
C ILE A 358 -19.53 -2.58 30.53
N ALA A 359 -20.18 -2.80 29.38
CA ALA A 359 -19.64 -3.65 28.33
C ALA A 359 -18.27 -3.11 27.84
N GLY A 360 -18.12 -1.80 27.69
CA GLY A 360 -16.87 -1.16 27.31
C GLY A 360 -15.75 -1.39 28.30
N VAL A 361 -16.04 -1.28 29.60
CA VAL A 361 -15.07 -1.55 30.69
C VAL A 361 -14.69 -3.03 30.70
N ILE A 362 -15.67 -3.94 30.63
CA ILE A 362 -15.40 -5.39 30.58
C ILE A 362 -14.50 -5.73 29.41
N VAL A 363 -14.84 -5.25 28.20
CA VAL A 363 -14.06 -5.50 26.98
C VAL A 363 -12.65 -4.95 27.12
N PHE A 364 -12.48 -3.76 27.69
CA PHE A 364 -11.17 -3.16 27.92
C PHE A 364 -10.33 -4.01 28.87
N LEU A 365 -10.87 -4.35 30.05
CA LEU A 365 -10.16 -5.13 31.06
C LEU A 365 -9.80 -6.53 30.56
N VAL A 366 -10.76 -7.24 29.96
CA VAL A 366 -10.52 -8.60 29.43
C VAL A 366 -9.53 -8.58 28.27
N SER A 367 -9.61 -7.60 27.37
CA SER A 367 -8.67 -7.50 26.25
C SER A 367 -7.24 -7.16 26.70
N TYR A 368 -7.09 -6.51 27.86
CA TYR A 368 -5.79 -6.15 28.43
C TYR A 368 -5.20 -7.26 29.31
N LEU A 369 -6.04 -7.97 30.10
CA LEU A 369 -5.61 -8.93 31.10
C LEU A 369 -5.61 -10.38 30.63
N VAL A 370 -6.58 -10.77 29.78
CA VAL A 370 -6.78 -12.16 29.39
C VAL A 370 -6.08 -12.45 28.07
N LEU A 371 -4.96 -13.18 28.13
CA LEU A 371 -4.17 -13.62 26.97
C LEU A 371 -4.01 -12.51 25.90
N PRO A 372 -3.49 -11.34 26.25
CA PRO A 372 -3.36 -10.24 25.29
C PRO A 372 -2.46 -10.65 24.12
N VAL A 373 -2.77 -10.13 22.93
CA VAL A 373 -1.95 -10.30 21.73
C VAL A 373 -1.48 -8.90 21.33
N TRP A 374 -0.22 -8.64 21.61
CA TRP A 374 0.39 -7.36 21.27
C TRP A 374 1.04 -7.44 19.89
N GLU A 375 0.91 -6.38 19.11
CA GLU A 375 1.39 -6.40 17.73
C GLU A 375 2.92 -6.47 17.62
N HIS A 376 3.67 -5.96 18.64
CA HIS A 376 5.13 -6.10 18.68
C HIS A 376 5.60 -7.56 18.65
N GLN A 377 4.82 -8.51 19.19
CA GLN A 377 5.15 -9.93 19.18
C GLN A 377 5.15 -10.55 17.78
N LYS A 378 4.47 -9.90 16.84
CA LYS A 378 4.35 -10.35 15.45
C LYS A 378 5.40 -9.72 14.53
N ASN A 379 6.05 -8.62 14.96
CA ASN A 379 6.99 -7.87 14.15
C ASN A 379 8.01 -8.77 13.46
N ARG A 380 8.61 -9.68 14.24
CA ARG A 380 9.61 -10.60 13.75
C ARG A 380 9.13 -11.50 12.62
N THR A 381 7.91 -12.02 12.72
CA THR A 381 7.31 -12.87 11.67
C THR A 381 7.03 -12.05 10.40
N PHE A 382 6.52 -10.81 10.55
CA PHE A 382 6.28 -9.95 9.39
C PHE A 382 7.56 -9.48 8.73
N MET A 383 8.61 -9.14 9.51
CA MET A 383 9.94 -8.81 9.00
C MET A 383 10.55 -9.99 8.22
N LEU A 384 10.48 -11.20 8.79
CA LEU A 384 10.99 -12.41 8.14
C LEU A 384 10.28 -12.70 6.81
N ASN A 385 8.95 -12.66 6.82
CA ASN A 385 8.14 -12.89 5.61
C ASN A 385 8.42 -11.83 4.54
N TYR A 386 8.65 -10.58 4.97
CA TYR A 386 9.03 -9.49 4.08
C TYR A 386 10.38 -9.77 3.41
N ILE A 387 11.43 -10.11 4.19
CA ILE A 387 12.77 -10.37 3.65
C ILE A 387 12.73 -11.54 2.66
N LEU A 388 12.10 -12.67 3.02
CA LEU A 388 11.99 -13.84 2.14
C LEU A 388 11.29 -13.53 0.82
N ALA A 389 10.20 -12.78 0.86
CA ALA A 389 9.45 -12.42 -0.34
C ALA A 389 10.23 -11.47 -1.25
N ASN A 390 10.90 -10.46 -0.66
CA ASN A 390 11.67 -9.48 -1.43
C ASN A 390 12.99 -10.05 -1.95
N GLN A 391 13.64 -10.95 -1.22
CA GLN A 391 14.80 -11.70 -1.71
C GLN A 391 14.46 -12.50 -2.97
N LYS A 392 13.33 -13.23 -2.96
CA LYS A 392 12.87 -13.97 -4.14
C LYS A 392 12.56 -13.05 -5.31
N TYR A 393 11.92 -11.90 -5.05
CA TYR A 393 11.59 -10.92 -6.09
C TYR A 393 12.86 -10.33 -6.72
N LEU A 394 13.81 -9.89 -5.90
CA LEU A 394 15.09 -9.35 -6.38
C LEU A 394 15.90 -10.39 -7.16
N ASN A 395 15.97 -11.64 -6.69
CA ASN A 395 16.67 -12.70 -7.39
C ASN A 395 16.08 -12.92 -8.79
N ASN A 396 14.75 -12.93 -8.93
CA ASN A 396 14.11 -13.04 -10.23
C ASN A 396 14.46 -11.85 -11.16
N ILE A 397 14.54 -10.64 -10.63
CA ILE A 397 14.95 -9.45 -11.41
C ILE A 397 16.37 -9.61 -11.92
N ILE A 398 17.31 -9.98 -11.03
CA ILE A 398 18.72 -10.14 -11.39
C ILE A 398 18.90 -11.26 -12.41
N GLU A 399 18.18 -12.37 -12.27
CA GLU A 399 18.23 -13.49 -13.23
C GLU A 399 17.72 -13.09 -14.61
N ILE A 400 16.67 -12.25 -14.70
CA ILE A 400 16.21 -11.69 -15.98
C ILE A 400 17.28 -10.76 -16.59
N LEU A 401 17.93 -9.90 -15.77
CA LEU A 401 19.03 -9.04 -16.22
C LEU A 401 20.24 -9.86 -16.76
N GLN A 402 20.45 -11.05 -16.21
CA GLN A 402 21.45 -12.03 -16.70
C GLN A 402 20.98 -12.82 -17.94
N GLN A 403 19.84 -12.45 -18.53
CA GLN A 403 19.22 -13.15 -19.67
C GLN A 403 18.83 -14.61 -19.36
N LYS A 404 18.65 -14.97 -18.09
CA LYS A 404 18.10 -16.28 -17.72
C LYS A 404 16.59 -16.28 -17.96
N HIS A 405 16.09 -17.36 -18.51
CA HIS A 405 14.65 -17.48 -18.80
C HIS A 405 13.85 -17.71 -17.51
N ILE A 406 13.11 -16.70 -17.09
CA ILE A 406 12.13 -16.81 -16.01
C ILE A 406 10.73 -16.64 -16.61
N PRO A 407 9.78 -17.55 -16.31
CA PRO A 407 8.41 -17.37 -16.73
C PRO A 407 7.85 -16.03 -16.21
N ILE A 408 7.24 -15.24 -17.09
CA ILE A 408 6.64 -13.93 -16.72
C ILE A 408 5.68 -14.08 -15.54
N GLN A 409 5.03 -15.24 -15.43
CA GLN A 409 4.12 -15.54 -14.34
C GLN A 409 4.84 -15.61 -12.99
N ASP A 410 6.01 -16.26 -12.91
CA ASP A 410 6.77 -16.40 -11.67
C ASP A 410 7.34 -15.05 -11.20
N TYR A 411 7.77 -14.22 -12.15
CA TYR A 411 8.15 -12.83 -11.89
C TYR A 411 6.97 -12.04 -11.29
N LYS A 412 5.78 -12.06 -11.93
CA LYS A 412 4.60 -11.33 -11.44
C LYS A 412 4.12 -11.83 -10.08
N ILE A 413 4.21 -13.14 -9.81
CA ILE A 413 3.85 -13.73 -8.52
C ILE A 413 4.84 -13.29 -7.43
N SER A 414 6.16 -13.33 -7.70
CA SER A 414 7.17 -12.89 -6.73
C SER A 414 7.02 -11.39 -6.41
N ARG A 415 6.79 -10.55 -7.41
CA ARG A 415 6.46 -9.12 -7.24
C ARG A 415 5.24 -8.92 -6.34
N LYS A 416 4.15 -9.65 -6.60
CA LYS A 416 2.93 -9.62 -5.76
C LYS A 416 3.25 -9.97 -4.31
N HIS A 417 4.01 -11.06 -4.07
CA HIS A 417 4.36 -11.46 -2.71
C HIS A 417 5.23 -10.43 -1.99
N ALA A 418 6.18 -9.80 -2.69
CA ALA A 418 7.02 -8.74 -2.14
C ALA A 418 6.18 -7.53 -1.70
N VAL A 419 5.26 -7.06 -2.56
CA VAL A 419 4.38 -5.92 -2.25
C VAL A 419 3.42 -6.24 -1.11
N VAL A 420 2.82 -7.43 -1.11
CA VAL A 420 1.88 -7.86 -0.05
C VAL A 420 2.59 -8.00 1.29
N SER A 421 3.78 -8.59 1.32
CA SER A 421 4.54 -8.75 2.56
C SER A 421 4.97 -7.40 3.16
N LEU A 422 5.34 -6.42 2.31
CA LEU A 422 5.62 -5.05 2.73
C LEU A 422 4.36 -4.37 3.29
N ALA A 423 3.20 -4.53 2.65
CA ALA A 423 1.93 -4.00 3.14
C ALA A 423 1.56 -4.58 4.51
N ASN A 424 1.72 -5.91 4.68
CA ASN A 424 1.46 -6.57 5.96
C ASN A 424 2.39 -6.09 7.07
N LEU A 425 3.68 -5.88 6.77
CA LEU A 425 4.65 -5.33 7.71
C LEU A 425 4.27 -3.91 8.13
N SER A 426 3.89 -3.07 7.18
CA SER A 426 3.45 -1.68 7.42
C SER A 426 2.16 -1.62 8.24
N ASP A 427 1.17 -2.47 7.92
CA ASP A 427 -0.09 -2.58 8.68
C ASP A 427 0.15 -3.02 10.13
N ASN A 428 1.04 -4.01 10.34
CA ASN A 428 1.43 -4.43 11.68
C ASN A 428 2.05 -3.28 12.49
N PHE A 429 2.93 -2.49 11.86
CA PHE A 429 3.50 -1.31 12.49
C PHE A 429 2.44 -0.26 12.85
N GLN A 430 1.49 0.03 11.95
CA GLN A 430 0.38 0.97 12.23
C GLN A 430 -0.49 0.49 13.41
N LYS A 431 -0.76 -0.81 13.48
CA LYS A 431 -1.50 -1.41 14.60
C LYS A 431 -0.71 -1.31 15.91
N MET A 432 0.62 -1.50 15.86
CA MET A 432 1.50 -1.35 17.02
C MET A 432 1.48 0.07 17.59
N LEU A 433 1.34 1.12 16.77
CA LEU A 433 1.17 2.51 17.24
C LEU A 433 -0.09 2.71 18.08
N SER A 434 -1.09 1.86 17.92
CA SER A 434 -2.35 1.90 18.67
C SER A 434 -2.31 1.09 19.96
N ASP A 435 -1.28 0.27 20.17
CA ASP A 435 -1.07 -0.47 21.41
C ASP A 435 -0.71 0.49 22.57
N PRO A 436 -0.91 0.09 23.85
CA PRO A 436 -0.49 0.90 24.99
C PRO A 436 1.02 1.19 24.95
N LYS A 437 1.42 2.41 25.35
CA LYS A 437 2.83 2.86 25.31
C LYS A 437 3.83 1.88 25.93
N GLY A 438 3.46 1.23 27.04
CA GLY A 438 4.30 0.21 27.69
C GLY A 438 4.48 -1.08 26.90
N GLN A 439 3.68 -1.29 25.85
CA GLN A 439 3.73 -2.47 24.94
C GLN A 439 4.31 -2.13 23.57
N GLN A 440 4.68 -0.89 23.31
CA GLN A 440 5.31 -0.45 22.07
C GLN A 440 6.83 -0.67 22.11
N LYS A 441 7.25 -1.94 22.23
CA LYS A 441 8.68 -2.28 22.33
C LYS A 441 9.41 -2.05 21.00
N ASN A 442 10.61 -1.46 21.09
CA ASN A 442 11.49 -1.22 19.93
C ASN A 442 10.83 -0.43 18.79
N LEU A 443 9.90 0.49 19.11
CA LEU A 443 9.09 1.22 18.15
C LEU A 443 9.95 1.92 17.08
N GLU A 444 11.02 2.59 17.49
CA GLU A 444 11.91 3.33 16.59
C GLU A 444 12.65 2.39 15.61
N ASN A 445 13.20 1.28 16.11
CA ASN A 445 13.88 0.30 15.26
C ASN A 445 12.89 -0.36 14.28
N VAL A 446 11.66 -0.66 14.72
CA VAL A 446 10.62 -1.20 13.83
C VAL A 446 10.25 -0.18 12.75
N HIS A 447 10.11 1.11 13.12
CA HIS A 447 9.85 2.18 12.14
C HIS A 447 10.97 2.28 11.11
N GLN A 448 12.23 2.29 11.56
CA GLN A 448 13.39 2.31 10.67
C GLN A 448 13.40 1.10 9.74
N PHE A 449 13.09 -0.11 10.25
CA PHE A 449 12.99 -1.31 9.44
C PHE A 449 11.89 -1.20 8.37
N VAL A 450 10.73 -0.69 8.72
CA VAL A 450 9.62 -0.46 7.77
C VAL A 450 10.04 0.55 6.70
N THR A 451 10.71 1.64 7.08
CA THR A 451 11.20 2.66 6.14
C THR A 451 12.22 2.10 5.16
N THR A 452 13.24 1.39 5.65
CA THR A 452 14.24 0.74 4.81
C THR A 452 13.63 -0.33 3.91
N SER A 453 12.57 -1.01 4.39
CA SER A 453 11.81 -1.99 3.59
C SER A 453 11.07 -1.34 2.43
N HIS A 454 10.48 -0.16 2.63
CA HIS A 454 9.86 0.60 1.54
C HIS A 454 10.90 1.00 0.48
N LEU A 455 12.06 1.49 0.91
CA LEU A 455 13.14 1.89 0.00
C LEU A 455 13.70 0.69 -0.77
N PHE A 456 13.98 -0.42 -0.10
CA PHE A 456 14.46 -1.65 -0.74
C PHE A 456 13.50 -2.15 -1.83
N THR A 457 12.20 -2.21 -1.51
CA THR A 457 11.18 -2.65 -2.48
C THR A 457 11.06 -1.67 -3.65
N ALA A 458 11.14 -0.35 -3.38
CA ALA A 458 11.08 0.68 -4.43
C ALA A 458 12.29 0.60 -5.37
N TYR A 459 13.52 0.44 -4.83
CA TYR A 459 14.72 0.30 -5.64
C TYR A 459 14.72 -1.00 -6.45
N SER A 460 14.24 -2.11 -5.86
CA SER A 460 14.07 -3.37 -6.59
C SER A 460 13.06 -3.24 -7.74
N ALA A 461 11.96 -2.53 -7.51
CA ALA A 461 10.97 -2.23 -8.55
C ALA A 461 11.56 -1.33 -9.65
N SER A 462 12.42 -0.34 -9.31
CA SER A 462 13.16 0.48 -10.28
C SER A 462 14.09 -0.37 -11.14
N LEU A 463 14.82 -1.29 -10.51
CA LEU A 463 15.72 -2.20 -11.22
C LEU A 463 14.97 -3.11 -12.18
N SER A 464 13.74 -3.51 -11.85
CA SER A 464 12.92 -4.39 -12.68
C SER A 464 12.53 -3.77 -14.03
N GLN A 465 12.50 -2.43 -14.13
CA GLN A 465 12.21 -1.76 -15.42
C GLN A 465 13.30 -2.01 -16.46
N TYR A 466 14.56 -2.10 -16.01
CA TYR A 466 15.68 -2.45 -16.88
C TYR A 466 15.66 -3.93 -17.27
N ALA A 467 15.19 -4.79 -16.35
CA ALA A 467 15.03 -6.22 -16.63
C ALA A 467 13.97 -6.52 -17.71
N GLN A 468 12.98 -5.64 -17.88
CA GLN A 468 11.95 -5.79 -18.92
C GLN A 468 12.39 -5.33 -20.32
N LYS A 469 13.54 -4.63 -20.41
CA LYS A 469 14.16 -4.27 -21.69
C LYS A 469 15.01 -5.46 -22.14
N ASN A 470 14.89 -5.86 -23.41
CA ASN A 470 15.75 -6.92 -23.99
C ASN A 470 17.19 -6.45 -24.25
N THR A 471 17.74 -5.63 -23.34
CA THR A 471 19.10 -5.10 -23.43
C THR A 471 20.03 -5.95 -22.57
N VAL A 472 21.23 -6.27 -23.09
CA VAL A 472 22.26 -7.02 -22.37
C VAL A 472 23.23 -6.04 -21.76
N TYR A 473 23.43 -6.10 -20.44
CA TYR A 473 24.34 -5.26 -19.68
C TYR A 473 25.54 -6.09 -19.23
N ARG A 474 26.52 -6.30 -20.14
CA ARG A 474 27.71 -7.15 -19.90
C ARG A 474 28.72 -6.53 -18.95
N GLU A 475 28.66 -5.23 -18.79
CA GLU A 475 29.61 -4.41 -18.02
C GLU A 475 29.36 -4.50 -16.50
N ILE A 476 28.23 -5.08 -16.08
CA ILE A 476 27.86 -5.23 -14.68
C ILE A 476 27.94 -6.70 -14.28
N ASP A 477 28.73 -6.99 -13.25
CA ASP A 477 28.78 -8.31 -12.62
C ASP A 477 27.56 -8.51 -11.69
N PHE A 478 26.45 -8.92 -12.29
CA PHE A 478 25.20 -9.17 -11.56
C PHE A 478 25.31 -10.34 -10.58
N GLU A 479 26.17 -11.34 -10.83
CA GLU A 479 26.32 -12.49 -9.93
C GLU A 479 26.99 -12.07 -8.63
N ASN A 480 28.02 -11.24 -8.70
CA ASN A 480 28.69 -10.68 -7.53
C ASN A 480 27.72 -9.82 -6.70
N TRP A 481 26.93 -8.95 -7.34
CA TRP A 481 25.92 -8.15 -6.65
C TRP A 481 24.85 -9.01 -6.00
N LYS A 482 24.35 -10.03 -6.70
CA LYS A 482 23.37 -11.00 -6.19
C LYS A 482 23.90 -11.68 -4.92
N ASN A 483 25.13 -12.14 -4.94
CA ASN A 483 25.77 -12.82 -3.82
C ASN A 483 25.95 -11.89 -2.61
N LYS A 484 26.43 -10.66 -2.82
CA LYS A 484 26.59 -9.64 -1.77
C LYS A 484 25.27 -9.29 -1.10
N ILE A 485 24.23 -9.00 -1.88
CA ILE A 485 22.93 -8.63 -1.34
C ILE A 485 22.29 -9.82 -0.63
N ASN A 486 22.33 -11.02 -1.22
CA ASN A 486 21.78 -12.22 -0.61
C ASN A 486 22.52 -12.61 0.68
N ALA A 487 23.82 -12.37 0.80
CA ALA A 487 24.56 -12.57 2.05
C ALA A 487 23.99 -11.71 3.19
N GLU A 488 23.75 -10.42 2.96
CA GLU A 488 23.16 -9.53 3.97
C GLU A 488 21.70 -9.94 4.33
N LEU A 489 20.88 -10.27 3.32
CA LEU A 489 19.53 -10.73 3.55
C LEU A 489 19.47 -12.07 4.30
N SER A 490 20.36 -13.01 3.98
CA SER A 490 20.45 -14.32 4.65
C SER A 490 20.89 -14.16 6.11
N ARG A 491 21.83 -13.27 6.40
CA ARG A 491 22.20 -12.89 7.78
C ARG A 491 20.99 -12.31 8.52
N THR A 492 20.23 -11.42 7.88
CA THR A 492 19.00 -10.86 8.45
C THR A 492 17.98 -11.94 8.78
N ILE A 493 17.81 -12.94 7.88
CA ILE A 493 16.93 -14.08 8.09
C ILE A 493 17.39 -14.90 9.30
N ALA A 494 18.69 -15.23 9.41
CA ALA A 494 19.25 -16.00 10.52
C ALA A 494 19.04 -15.27 11.87
N ILE A 495 19.27 -13.95 11.95
CA ILE A 495 19.00 -13.11 13.12
C ILE A 495 17.51 -13.20 13.50
N LEU A 496 16.64 -12.97 12.51
CA LEU A 496 15.19 -13.04 12.73
C LEU A 496 14.71 -14.47 13.08
N GLN A 497 15.42 -15.52 12.75
CA GLN A 497 15.11 -16.91 13.13
C GLN A 497 15.77 -17.34 14.45
N LYS A 498 16.60 -16.50 15.07
CA LYS A 498 17.42 -16.82 16.26
C LYS A 498 18.35 -18.03 16.03
N GLN A 499 18.86 -18.17 14.81
CA GLN A 499 19.88 -19.13 14.50
C GLN A 499 21.25 -18.58 14.88
N GLU A 500 22.13 -19.40 15.42
CA GLU A 500 23.51 -19.01 15.67
C GLU A 500 24.22 -18.76 14.33
N ILE A 501 24.70 -17.54 14.14
CA ILE A 501 25.47 -17.17 12.96
C ILE A 501 26.91 -17.59 13.22
N LYS A 502 27.38 -18.61 12.52
CA LYS A 502 28.81 -18.93 12.47
C LYS A 502 29.51 -17.79 11.73
N LYS A 503 30.46 -17.14 12.40
CA LYS A 503 31.20 -15.96 11.87
C LYS A 503 31.94 -16.24 10.56
N ASP A 504 32.25 -17.49 10.24
CA ASP A 504 33.07 -17.87 9.08
C ASP A 504 32.31 -18.19 7.79
N ASP A 505 30.97 -18.29 7.83
CA ASP A 505 30.20 -18.68 6.64
C ASP A 505 30.02 -17.57 5.58
N PHE A 506 30.45 -16.35 5.87
CA PHE A 506 30.27 -15.23 4.94
C PHE A 506 31.54 -14.37 4.92
N ALA A 507 32.49 -14.74 4.07
CA ALA A 507 33.63 -13.88 3.79
C ALA A 507 33.15 -12.48 3.40
N GLU A 508 33.63 -11.45 4.08
CA GLU A 508 33.48 -10.07 3.64
C GLU A 508 34.12 -9.95 2.25
N SER A 509 33.27 -10.08 1.24
CA SER A 509 33.69 -9.79 -0.13
C SER A 509 34.08 -8.32 -0.16
N LYS A 510 35.38 -8.05 -0.16
CA LYS A 510 35.90 -6.71 -0.46
C LYS A 510 35.23 -6.25 -1.75
N LEU A 511 34.56 -5.12 -1.69
CA LEU A 511 34.18 -4.37 -2.88
C LEU A 511 35.45 -4.15 -3.69
N THR A 512 35.64 -4.89 -4.75
CA THR A 512 36.50 -4.45 -5.83
C THR A 512 35.68 -3.45 -6.61
N PRO A 513 35.97 -2.17 -6.52
CA PRO A 513 35.34 -1.16 -7.36
C PRO A 513 36.10 -1.13 -8.67
N GLU A 514 35.94 -2.12 -9.48
CA GLU A 514 36.27 -1.93 -10.89
C GLU A 514 35.08 -1.18 -11.47
N ASP A 515 35.24 0.10 -11.41
CA ASP A 515 34.30 1.06 -11.90
C ASP A 515 34.47 1.23 -13.40
N LEU A 516 34.29 0.13 -14.12
CA LEU A 516 34.17 0.17 -15.60
C LEU A 516 33.12 1.23 -16.00
N VAL A 517 32.07 1.39 -15.23
CA VAL A 517 31.03 2.41 -15.48
C VAL A 517 31.58 3.81 -15.21
N ASN A 518 32.39 4.01 -14.17
CA ASN A 518 33.03 5.30 -13.92
C ASN A 518 34.12 5.60 -14.96
N GLU A 519 34.89 4.61 -15.33
CA GLU A 519 35.88 4.74 -16.41
C GLU A 519 35.20 5.13 -17.74
N LEU A 520 34.07 4.49 -18.09
CA LEU A 520 33.29 4.85 -19.25
C LEU A 520 32.68 6.25 -19.15
N LEU A 521 32.29 6.67 -17.95
CA LEU A 521 31.78 8.02 -17.70
C LEU A 521 32.88 9.08 -17.87
N GLU A 522 34.04 8.85 -17.28
CA GLU A 522 35.19 9.77 -17.40
C GLU A 522 35.68 9.85 -18.85
N LYS A 523 35.79 8.71 -19.52
CA LYS A 523 36.12 8.69 -20.94
C LYS A 523 35.11 9.48 -21.78
N ARG A 524 33.80 9.39 -21.43
CA ARG A 524 32.77 10.16 -22.13
C ARG A 524 32.84 11.66 -21.84
N LYS A 525 33.21 12.06 -20.61
CA LYS A 525 33.48 13.46 -20.28
C LYS A 525 34.67 14.01 -21.07
N GLU A 526 35.73 13.22 -21.21
CA GLU A 526 36.91 13.55 -22.03
C GLU A 526 36.52 13.72 -23.50
N GLU A 527 35.78 12.78 -24.08
CA GLU A 527 35.28 12.85 -25.46
C GLU A 527 34.42 14.11 -25.73
N ILE A 528 33.58 14.52 -24.77
CA ILE A 528 32.77 15.74 -24.86
C ILE A 528 33.65 16.99 -24.79
N THR A 529 34.74 16.96 -24.02
CA THR A 529 35.64 18.09 -23.84
C THR A 529 36.54 18.27 -25.06
N GLU A 530 37.03 17.17 -25.64
CA GLU A 530 37.95 17.19 -26.79
C GLU A 530 37.27 17.46 -28.13
N ASN A 531 36.02 17.06 -28.28
CA ASN A 531 35.27 17.17 -29.52
C ASN A 531 33.92 17.89 -29.34
N GLU A 532 33.92 19.22 -29.47
CA GLU A 532 32.69 20.02 -29.45
C GLU A 532 31.64 19.62 -30.49
N PHE A 533 32.03 18.88 -31.54
CA PHE A 533 31.19 18.56 -32.69
C PHE A 533 30.86 17.08 -32.87
N TYR A 534 31.56 16.17 -32.20
CA TYR A 534 31.36 14.75 -32.41
C TYR A 534 30.29 14.21 -31.51
N ASP A 535 29.28 13.67 -32.14
CA ASP A 535 28.28 12.74 -31.61
C ASP A 535 27.29 13.23 -30.55
N ARG A 536 26.83 14.48 -30.70
CA ARG A 536 25.53 14.89 -30.15
C ARG A 536 24.38 14.03 -30.71
N ARG A 537 24.63 13.16 -31.71
CA ARG A 537 23.65 12.40 -32.50
C ARG A 537 23.62 10.88 -32.26
N ASP A 538 24.53 10.29 -31.46
CA ASP A 538 24.40 8.86 -31.16
C ASP A 538 23.58 8.62 -29.87
N PRO A 539 22.25 8.49 -30.01
CA PRO A 539 21.36 8.33 -28.85
C PRO A 539 21.50 6.96 -28.21
N LYS A 540 22.09 5.96 -28.88
CA LYS A 540 22.19 4.59 -28.38
C LYS A 540 23.26 4.45 -27.30
N ASN A 541 24.49 4.95 -27.54
CA ASN A 541 25.59 4.83 -26.58
C ASN A 541 25.34 5.62 -25.30
N ILE A 542 24.83 6.84 -25.40
CA ILE A 542 24.47 7.64 -24.22
C ILE A 542 23.32 7.01 -23.44
N SER A 543 22.36 6.38 -24.13
CA SER A 543 21.28 5.65 -23.49
C SER A 543 21.80 4.50 -22.66
N HIS A 544 22.66 3.70 -23.26
CA HIS A 544 23.26 2.52 -22.62
C HIS A 544 24.09 2.90 -21.40
N LEU A 545 24.96 3.91 -21.52
CA LEU A 545 25.77 4.40 -20.40
C LEU A 545 24.91 4.94 -19.24
N THR A 546 23.84 5.66 -19.57
CA THR A 546 22.89 6.14 -18.55
C THR A 546 22.21 4.98 -17.83
N GLU A 547 21.82 3.94 -18.57
CA GLU A 547 21.20 2.75 -18.00
C GLU A 547 22.18 1.99 -17.10
N LEU A 548 23.43 1.81 -17.53
CA LEU A 548 24.50 1.17 -16.74
C LEU A 548 24.73 1.90 -15.42
N LYS A 549 24.87 3.24 -15.45
CA LYS A 549 25.02 4.06 -14.25
C LYS A 549 23.85 3.88 -13.29
N ASN A 550 22.62 3.97 -13.81
CA ASN A 550 21.43 3.85 -12.99
C ASN A 550 21.26 2.45 -12.39
N ILE A 551 21.52 1.39 -13.16
CA ILE A 551 21.48 0.01 -12.67
C ILE A 551 22.48 -0.19 -11.53
N ARG A 552 23.71 0.31 -11.69
CA ARG A 552 24.75 0.24 -10.67
C ARG A 552 24.34 0.98 -9.41
N GLU A 553 23.89 2.23 -9.52
CA GLU A 553 23.43 3.02 -8.37
C GLU A 553 22.26 2.33 -7.64
N LEU A 554 21.32 1.74 -8.38
CA LEU A 554 20.22 0.98 -7.78
C LEU A 554 20.71 -0.26 -7.03
N LEU A 555 21.65 -1.02 -7.58
CA LEU A 555 22.22 -2.19 -6.92
C LEU A 555 22.97 -1.80 -5.64
N GLU A 556 23.70 -0.69 -5.65
CA GLU A 556 24.38 -0.15 -4.47
C GLU A 556 23.36 0.31 -3.40
N LEU A 557 22.32 1.03 -3.78
CA LEU A 557 21.24 1.43 -2.89
C LEU A 557 20.52 0.22 -2.28
N ILE A 558 20.22 -0.81 -3.08
CA ILE A 558 19.62 -2.06 -2.61
C ILE A 558 20.53 -2.76 -1.60
N TYR A 559 21.83 -2.84 -1.87
CA TYR A 559 22.82 -3.42 -0.95
C TYR A 559 22.87 -2.65 0.37
N ASN A 560 22.93 -1.32 0.32
CA ASN A 560 22.94 -0.48 1.51
C ASN A 560 21.67 -0.66 2.36
N GLN A 561 20.49 -0.75 1.72
CA GLN A 561 19.24 -1.04 2.44
C GLN A 561 19.25 -2.44 3.07
N ALA A 562 19.77 -3.46 2.39
CA ALA A 562 19.88 -4.81 2.93
C ALA A 562 20.80 -4.85 4.17
N ARG A 563 21.94 -4.14 4.12
CA ARG A 563 22.87 -3.99 5.24
C ARG A 563 22.23 -3.25 6.42
N ASP A 564 21.49 -2.18 6.15
CA ASP A 564 20.81 -1.42 7.20
C ASP A 564 19.69 -2.25 7.84
N GLN A 565 18.93 -3.02 7.06
CA GLN A 565 17.93 -3.96 7.59
C GLN A 565 18.57 -5.00 8.53
N ARG A 566 19.75 -5.52 8.21
CA ARG A 566 20.49 -6.43 9.10
C ARG A 566 20.83 -5.76 10.43
N LYS A 567 21.45 -4.56 10.38
CA LYS A 567 21.81 -3.81 11.60
C LYS A 567 20.60 -3.48 12.49
N ILE A 568 19.45 -3.19 11.85
CA ILE A 568 18.22 -2.90 12.58
C ILE A 568 17.65 -4.20 13.17
N ALA A 569 17.69 -5.32 12.43
CA ALA A 569 17.22 -6.60 12.92
C ALA A 569 18.01 -7.07 14.16
N GLU A 570 19.31 -6.84 14.23
CA GLU A 570 20.15 -7.08 15.42
C GLU A 570 19.57 -6.34 16.65
N LYS A 571 19.25 -5.06 16.51
CA LYS A 571 18.70 -4.23 17.59
C LYS A 571 17.26 -4.58 17.99
N VAL A 572 16.49 -5.17 17.09
CA VAL A 572 15.09 -5.57 17.39
C VAL A 572 15.04 -6.92 18.11
N THR A 573 16.05 -7.78 17.92
CA THR A 573 16.10 -9.12 18.51
C THR A 573 16.77 -9.17 19.87
N ASP A 574 17.58 -8.16 20.19
CA ASP A 574 18.09 -7.91 21.55
C ASP A 574 16.97 -7.34 22.45
#